data_fe24479c7aee8a035c46640d85bc377e
#
_entry.id   fe24479c7aee8a035c46640d85bc377e
#
_cell.length_a   1.000
_cell.length_b   1.000
_cell.length_c   1.000
_cell.angle_alpha   90.00
_cell.angle_beta   90.00
_cell.angle_gamma   90.00
#
_symmetry.space_group_name_H-M   'P 1'
#
loop_
_entity.id
_entity.type
_entity.pdbx_description
1 polymer ?
#
loop_
_entity_poly.entity_id
_entity_poly.type
_entity_poly.pdbx_seq_one_letter_code
_entity_poly.pdbx_strand_id
1 'polypeptide(L)'
;EGIINNNKLIPELYKFSYLTGRGSSRKGSITYKDNIPIKLTAEPNYDDSEIPTLEFLEEYGSTSNDPYSALLVHGSYSDPCKFIAQGFDGLRSFKTIFVRPAREEKIKIGEQEVVTSKCIGYFDPIVGYKESDFLDEISKPGSVRYWFKYFDSLDLWAPVKVIIDTPLGGFVLKGTALKN
;
A
#
# COMPACT_ATOMS: atom_id res chain seq x y z
N GLU A 1 4.15 12.35 1.38
CA GLU A 1 4.84 13.41 0.61
C GLU A 1 6.10 12.82 0.00
N GLY A 2 6.48 13.26 -1.18
CA GLY A 2 7.66 12.78 -1.90
C GLY A 2 7.74 13.41 -3.28
N ILE A 3 8.72 13.00 -4.05
CA ILE A 3 8.95 13.49 -5.41
C ILE A 3 8.95 12.34 -6.42
N ILE A 4 8.65 12.66 -7.67
CA ILE A 4 8.87 11.77 -8.80
C ILE A 4 10.12 12.25 -9.51
N ASN A 5 11.15 11.43 -9.55
CA ASN A 5 12.39 11.74 -10.24
C ASN A 5 12.81 10.56 -11.12
N ASN A 6 13.08 10.82 -12.42
CA ASN A 6 13.41 9.79 -13.41
C ASN A 6 12.47 8.57 -13.34
N ASN A 7 11.16 8.82 -13.26
CA ASN A 7 10.12 7.81 -13.18
C ASN A 7 10.18 6.91 -11.92
N LYS A 8 10.88 7.35 -10.87
CA LYS A 8 10.89 6.71 -9.56
C LYS A 8 10.16 7.58 -8.55
N LEU A 9 9.32 6.95 -7.76
CA LEU A 9 8.73 7.56 -6.57
C LEU A 9 9.78 7.55 -5.46
N ILE A 10 10.09 8.72 -4.95
CA ILE A 10 11.05 8.90 -3.86
C ILE A 10 10.25 9.46 -2.68
N PRO A 11 9.93 8.64 -1.67
CA PRO A 11 9.24 9.12 -0.49
C PRO A 11 10.17 10.01 0.35
N GLU A 12 9.62 11.07 0.91
CA GLU A 12 10.29 11.94 1.88
C GLU A 12 9.62 11.80 3.25
N LEU A 13 8.30 11.71 3.25
CA LEU A 13 7.50 11.65 4.47
C LEU A 13 6.21 10.86 4.25
N TYR A 14 6.04 9.80 4.98
CA TYR A 14 4.77 9.07 5.10
C TYR A 14 4.11 9.39 6.44
N LYS A 15 2.85 9.78 6.42
CA LYS A 15 2.04 10.04 7.63
C LYS A 15 0.89 9.05 7.69
N PHE A 16 0.61 8.54 8.87
CA PHE A 16 -0.53 7.66 9.10
C PHE A 16 -1.34 8.09 10.32
N SER A 17 -2.62 7.78 10.26
CA SER A 17 -3.53 7.88 11.40
C SER A 17 -4.57 6.78 11.28
N TYR A 18 -4.80 6.03 12.35
CA TYR A 18 -5.83 5.00 12.38
C TYR A 18 -6.52 4.92 13.73
N LEU A 19 -7.75 4.44 13.69
CA LEU A 19 -8.55 4.12 14.86
C LEU A 19 -8.70 2.59 14.92
N THR A 20 -8.36 2.00 16.05
CA THR A 20 -8.56 0.56 16.25
C THR A 20 -10.03 0.27 16.59
N GLY A 21 -10.49 -0.95 16.32
CA GLY A 21 -11.83 -1.41 16.68
C GLY A 21 -12.14 -1.35 18.19
N ARG A 22 -11.12 -1.17 19.03
CA ARG A 22 -11.25 -0.97 20.48
C ARG A 22 -11.29 0.50 20.89
N GLY A 23 -11.35 1.43 19.93
CA GLY A 23 -11.43 2.87 20.18
C GLY A 23 -10.09 3.56 20.47
N SER A 24 -8.97 2.84 20.48
CA SER A 24 -7.65 3.48 20.55
C SER A 24 -7.25 4.05 19.19
N SER A 25 -6.65 5.23 19.17
CA SER A 25 -6.10 5.84 17.96
C SER A 25 -4.60 5.94 18.04
N ARG A 26 -3.93 5.85 16.90
CA ARG A 26 -2.51 6.14 16.77
C ARG A 26 -2.28 6.95 15.50
N LYS A 27 -1.43 7.96 15.61
CA LYS A 27 -0.95 8.73 14.46
C LYS A 27 0.58 8.69 14.49
N GLY A 28 1.20 8.79 13.32
CA GLY A 28 2.65 8.77 13.26
C GLY A 28 3.17 9.14 11.89
N SER A 29 4.50 9.07 11.76
CA SER A 29 5.17 9.33 10.49
C SER A 29 6.45 8.54 10.35
N ILE A 30 6.81 8.28 9.09
CA ILE A 30 8.11 7.76 8.69
C ILE A 30 8.79 8.85 7.86
N THR A 31 9.99 9.25 8.26
CA THR A 31 10.84 10.16 7.49
C THR A 31 11.85 9.35 6.70
N TYR A 32 12.01 9.69 5.42
CA TYR A 32 12.93 9.03 4.51
C TYR A 32 14.08 9.96 4.13
N LYS A 33 15.25 9.39 3.88
CA LYS A 33 16.40 10.05 3.26
C LYS A 33 16.99 9.08 2.24
N ASP A 34 17.13 9.52 0.99
CA ASP A 34 17.65 8.70 -0.11
C ASP A 34 16.91 7.36 -0.27
N ASN A 35 15.57 7.40 -0.11
CA ASN A 35 14.67 6.25 -0.14
C ASN A 35 14.83 5.27 1.04
N ILE A 36 15.61 5.62 2.05
CA ILE A 36 15.81 4.82 3.26
C ILE A 36 14.99 5.45 4.40
N PRO A 37 14.16 4.69 5.11
CA PRO A 37 13.47 5.18 6.30
C PRO A 37 14.49 5.40 7.42
N ILE A 38 14.59 6.63 7.91
CA ILE A 38 15.58 7.01 8.94
C ILE A 38 14.96 7.30 10.29
N LYS A 39 13.64 7.50 10.36
CA LYS A 39 12.96 7.83 11.60
C LYS A 39 11.49 7.41 11.55
N LEU A 40 11.06 6.70 12.58
CA LEU A 40 9.65 6.40 12.86
C LEU A 40 9.23 7.19 14.11
N THR A 41 8.06 7.84 14.04
CA THR A 41 7.42 8.50 15.18
C THR A 41 5.99 8.04 15.30
N ALA A 42 5.46 7.97 16.51
CA ALA A 42 4.05 7.65 16.75
C ALA A 42 3.51 8.34 18.01
N GLU A 43 2.22 8.57 18.06
CA GLU A 43 1.50 9.07 19.23
C GLU A 43 0.17 8.27 19.38
N PRO A 44 -0.04 7.54 20.49
CA PRO A 44 0.96 7.28 21.55
C PRO A 44 2.21 6.58 21.00
N ASN A 45 3.35 6.78 21.67
CA ASN A 45 4.61 6.15 21.31
C ASN A 45 4.47 4.63 21.25
N TYR A 46 5.29 4.00 20.42
CA TYR A 46 5.52 2.56 20.51
C TYR A 46 6.27 2.24 21.81
N ASP A 47 6.04 1.05 22.34
CA ASP A 47 6.86 0.55 23.43
C ASP A 47 8.30 0.39 22.92
N ASP A 48 9.29 0.58 23.81
CA ASP A 48 10.71 0.53 23.44
C ASP A 48 11.10 -0.78 22.72
N SER A 49 10.44 -1.88 23.07
CA SER A 49 10.61 -3.19 22.42
C SER A 49 10.00 -3.28 21.03
N GLU A 50 9.14 -2.34 20.64
CA GLU A 50 8.49 -2.29 19.31
C GLU A 50 9.21 -1.32 18.36
N ILE A 51 10.12 -0.47 18.88
CA ILE A 51 10.86 0.47 18.05
C ILE A 51 11.90 -0.28 17.22
N PRO A 52 11.84 -0.19 15.88
CA PRO A 52 12.78 -0.88 15.03
C PRO A 52 14.19 -0.32 15.17
N THR A 53 15.19 -1.19 15.09
CA THR A 53 16.59 -0.78 15.00
C THR A 53 16.90 -0.15 13.66
N LEU A 54 17.97 0.64 13.57
CA LEU A 54 18.42 1.19 12.28
C LEU A 54 18.72 0.07 11.26
N GLU A 55 19.34 -1.02 11.71
CA GLU A 55 19.63 -2.19 10.87
C GLU A 55 18.34 -2.78 10.28
N PHE A 56 17.28 -2.93 11.08
CA PHE A 56 15.97 -3.38 10.60
C PHE A 56 15.36 -2.40 9.57
N LEU A 57 15.47 -1.09 9.82
CA LEU A 57 14.99 -0.06 8.88
C LEU A 57 15.76 -0.10 7.56
N GLU A 58 17.07 -0.31 7.60
CA GLU A 58 17.91 -0.44 6.41
C GLU A 58 17.62 -1.72 5.65
N GLU A 59 17.50 -2.86 6.33
CA GLU A 59 17.27 -4.17 5.71
C GLU A 59 15.91 -4.23 4.99
N TYR A 60 14.84 -3.84 5.66
CA TYR A 60 13.48 -4.00 5.12
C TYR A 60 12.91 -2.74 4.48
N GLY A 61 13.39 -1.57 4.86
CA GLY A 61 12.90 -0.30 4.37
C GLY A 61 13.57 0.16 3.08
N SER A 62 14.87 -0.11 2.89
CA SER A 62 15.62 0.37 1.72
C SER A 62 15.16 -0.22 0.38
N THR A 63 14.55 -1.41 0.43
CA THR A 63 14.01 -2.11 -0.75
C THR A 63 12.51 -1.92 -0.94
N SER A 64 11.86 -1.16 -0.05
CA SER A 64 10.42 -1.00 0.01
C SER A 64 10.04 0.48 -0.09
N ASN A 65 8.86 0.76 -0.64
CA ASN A 65 8.25 2.08 -0.55
C ASN A 65 7.37 2.17 0.72
N ASP A 66 6.93 3.36 1.09
CA ASP A 66 5.85 3.48 2.06
C ASP A 66 4.58 2.75 1.54
N PRO A 67 3.65 2.37 2.42
CA PRO A 67 2.50 1.53 2.04
C PRO A 67 1.62 2.13 0.93
N TYR A 68 1.62 3.45 0.77
CA TYR A 68 0.85 4.14 -0.26
C TYR A 68 1.60 4.17 -1.59
N SER A 69 2.86 4.59 -1.55
CA SER A 69 3.72 4.66 -2.74
C SER A 69 4.01 3.28 -3.33
N ALA A 70 4.01 2.23 -2.49
CA ALA A 70 4.15 0.84 -2.93
C ALA A 70 3.05 0.40 -3.92
N LEU A 71 1.89 1.03 -3.90
CA LEU A 71 0.77 0.72 -4.78
C LEU A 71 0.71 1.60 -6.04
N LEU A 72 1.63 2.54 -6.20
CA LEU A 72 1.71 3.39 -7.39
C LEU A 72 2.62 2.72 -8.41
N VAL A 73 2.06 2.37 -9.57
CA VAL A 73 2.77 1.63 -10.61
C VAL A 73 3.12 2.56 -11.76
N HIS A 74 4.40 2.58 -12.14
CA HIS A 74 4.86 3.44 -13.24
C HIS A 74 4.18 3.08 -14.57
N GLY A 75 3.93 4.08 -15.41
CA GLY A 75 3.24 3.95 -16.69
C GLY A 75 3.95 3.09 -17.73
N SER A 76 5.26 2.83 -17.56
CA SER A 76 5.98 1.85 -18.39
C SER A 76 5.43 0.43 -18.30
N TYR A 77 4.70 0.11 -17.24
CA TYR A 77 3.98 -1.15 -17.13
C TYR A 77 2.65 -1.04 -17.90
N SER A 78 2.55 -1.70 -19.05
CA SER A 78 1.29 -1.79 -19.81
C SER A 78 0.18 -2.56 -19.06
N ASP A 79 0.57 -3.35 -18.07
CA ASP A 79 -0.31 -4.14 -17.20
C ASP A 79 0.13 -3.97 -15.74
N PRO A 80 -0.62 -3.20 -14.93
CA PRO A 80 -0.27 -2.94 -13.53
C PRO A 80 -0.28 -4.21 -12.67
N CYS A 81 -0.93 -5.29 -13.12
CA CYS A 81 -0.95 -6.56 -12.37
C CYS A 81 0.35 -7.38 -12.52
N LYS A 82 1.27 -6.97 -13.38
CA LYS A 82 2.61 -7.57 -13.47
C LYS A 82 3.61 -6.99 -12.47
N PHE A 83 3.23 -5.92 -11.81
CA PHE A 83 4.05 -5.28 -10.79
C PHE A 83 3.90 -5.99 -9.44
N ILE A 84 4.98 -6.08 -8.67
CA ILE A 84 4.95 -6.54 -7.28
C ILE A 84 5.07 -5.31 -6.40
N ALA A 85 4.01 -5.00 -5.67
CA ALA A 85 4.04 -3.92 -4.69
C ALA A 85 4.75 -4.40 -3.43
N GLN A 86 5.83 -3.71 -3.04
CA GLN A 86 6.53 -3.98 -1.78
C GLN A 86 6.47 -2.75 -0.89
N GLY A 87 5.82 -2.89 0.26
CA GLY A 87 5.57 -1.81 1.20
C GLY A 87 6.22 -2.05 2.56
N PHE A 88 6.55 -0.93 3.22
CA PHE A 88 7.09 -0.92 4.56
C PHE A 88 6.40 0.19 5.38
N ASP A 89 5.81 -0.16 6.52
CA ASP A 89 5.08 0.77 7.39
C ASP A 89 5.88 1.27 8.61
N GLY A 90 7.19 1.00 8.62
CA GLY A 90 8.09 1.33 9.72
C GLY A 90 8.31 0.18 10.70
N LEU A 91 7.39 -0.77 10.79
CA LEU A 91 7.47 -1.94 11.67
C LEU A 91 7.34 -3.24 10.89
N ARG A 92 6.67 -3.20 9.74
CA ARG A 92 6.29 -4.39 8.98
C ARG A 92 6.59 -4.19 7.51
N SER A 93 7.13 -5.22 6.89
CA SER A 93 7.32 -5.28 5.44
C SER A 93 6.39 -6.33 4.83
N PHE A 94 5.85 -6.00 3.66
CA PHE A 94 4.91 -6.85 2.95
C PHE A 94 5.06 -6.71 1.44
N LYS A 95 4.55 -7.71 0.72
CA LYS A 95 4.28 -7.63 -0.72
C LYS A 95 2.80 -7.79 -1.00
N THR A 96 2.38 -7.19 -2.09
CA THR A 96 1.13 -7.57 -2.77
C THR A 96 1.50 -8.22 -4.08
N ILE A 97 1.07 -9.46 -4.26
CA ILE A 97 1.37 -10.28 -5.43
C ILE A 97 0.09 -10.51 -6.21
N PHE A 98 0.09 -10.15 -7.50
CA PHE A 98 -1.05 -10.38 -8.38
C PHE A 98 -0.91 -11.72 -9.10
N VAL A 99 -2.00 -12.49 -9.12
CA VAL A 99 -2.01 -13.88 -9.62
C VAL A 99 -2.54 -14.00 -11.05
N ARG A 100 -3.04 -12.91 -11.64
CA ARG A 100 -3.60 -12.89 -13.00
C ARG A 100 -3.28 -11.56 -13.68
N PRO A 101 -3.17 -11.55 -15.02
CA PRO A 101 -3.14 -10.32 -15.81
C PRO A 101 -4.34 -9.42 -15.56
N ALA A 102 -4.17 -8.14 -15.82
CA ALA A 102 -5.22 -7.14 -15.69
C ALA A 102 -6.43 -7.47 -16.55
N ARG A 103 -7.61 -7.20 -16.00
CA ARG A 103 -8.87 -7.20 -16.72
C ARG A 103 -9.48 -5.81 -16.69
N GLU A 104 -9.85 -5.29 -17.84
CA GLU A 104 -10.56 -4.02 -17.92
C GLU A 104 -11.94 -4.15 -17.25
N GLU A 105 -12.26 -3.21 -16.38
CA GLU A 105 -13.56 -3.11 -15.72
C GLU A 105 -13.93 -1.64 -15.53
N LYS A 106 -15.16 -1.28 -15.87
CA LYS A 106 -15.70 0.05 -15.61
C LYS A 106 -16.31 0.09 -14.21
N ILE A 107 -15.95 1.11 -13.45
CA ILE A 107 -16.49 1.33 -12.10
C ILE A 107 -16.93 2.79 -11.94
N LYS A 108 -17.83 3.06 -11.01
CA LYS A 108 -18.20 4.43 -10.64
C LYS A 108 -17.32 4.93 -9.50
N ILE A 109 -16.74 6.13 -9.67
CA ILE A 109 -16.06 6.90 -8.62
C ILE A 109 -16.81 8.24 -8.49
N GLY A 110 -17.51 8.43 -7.37
CA GLY A 110 -18.52 9.48 -7.30
C GLY A 110 -19.58 9.28 -8.38
N GLU A 111 -19.82 10.30 -9.20
CA GLU A 111 -20.75 10.25 -10.32
C GLU A 111 -20.10 9.84 -11.65
N GLN A 112 -18.79 9.73 -11.71
CA GLN A 112 -18.05 9.43 -12.94
C GLN A 112 -17.89 7.93 -13.16
N GLU A 113 -18.15 7.46 -14.38
CA GLU A 113 -17.75 6.13 -14.83
C GLU A 113 -16.28 6.17 -15.27
N VAL A 114 -15.49 5.25 -14.73
CA VAL A 114 -14.04 5.22 -14.91
C VAL A 114 -13.62 3.85 -15.41
N VAL A 115 -12.85 3.82 -16.50
CA VAL A 115 -12.18 2.62 -16.99
C VAL A 115 -10.99 2.31 -16.08
N THR A 116 -10.90 1.09 -15.64
CA THR A 116 -9.87 0.61 -14.72
C THR A 116 -9.30 -0.74 -15.13
N SER A 117 -8.10 -1.04 -14.67
CA SER A 117 -7.48 -2.36 -14.75
C SER A 117 -7.66 -3.07 -13.42
N LYS A 118 -8.47 -4.13 -13.40
CA LYS A 118 -8.70 -4.94 -12.20
C LYS A 118 -7.61 -5.99 -12.04
N CYS A 119 -6.92 -5.94 -10.92
CA CYS A 119 -5.93 -6.93 -10.48
C CYS A 119 -6.48 -7.77 -9.33
N ILE A 120 -6.17 -9.05 -9.34
CA ILE A 120 -6.54 -10.01 -8.29
C ILE A 120 -5.25 -10.58 -7.74
N GLY A 121 -5.09 -10.54 -6.43
CA GLY A 121 -3.87 -10.96 -5.76
C GLY A 121 -4.08 -11.37 -4.32
N TYR A 122 -3.01 -11.36 -3.58
CA TYR A 122 -2.97 -11.64 -2.16
C TYR A 122 -1.88 -10.82 -1.47
N PHE A 123 -1.99 -10.73 -0.17
CA PHE A 123 -1.01 -10.11 0.69
C PHE A 123 0.03 -11.14 1.12
N ASP A 124 1.30 -10.81 0.99
CA ASP A 124 2.44 -11.65 1.36
C ASP A 124 3.23 -10.96 2.48
N PRO A 125 3.03 -11.35 3.75
CA PRO A 125 3.75 -10.77 4.88
C PRO A 125 5.21 -11.23 4.86
N ILE A 126 6.16 -10.27 5.01
CA ILE A 126 7.59 -10.59 5.02
C ILE A 126 8.11 -10.62 6.45
N VAL A 127 7.89 -9.53 7.21
CA VAL A 127 8.39 -9.40 8.58
C VAL A 127 7.49 -8.50 9.42
N GLY A 128 7.50 -8.69 10.74
CA GLY A 128 6.80 -7.84 11.70
C GLY A 128 5.33 -8.17 11.93
N TYR A 129 4.82 -9.24 11.30
CA TYR A 129 3.44 -9.69 11.47
C TYR A 129 3.33 -10.78 12.54
N LYS A 130 2.23 -10.75 13.30
CA LYS A 130 1.83 -11.83 14.20
C LYS A 130 0.82 -12.72 13.48
N GLU A 131 0.94 -14.03 13.66
CA GLU A 131 -0.04 -14.99 13.15
C GLU A 131 -1.45 -14.64 13.63
N SER A 132 -2.42 -14.70 12.72
CA SER A 132 -3.83 -14.44 13.02
C SER A 132 -4.70 -14.91 11.85
N ASP A 133 -5.95 -15.28 12.16
CA ASP A 133 -6.95 -15.64 11.14
C ASP A 133 -7.13 -14.55 10.08
N PHE A 134 -6.95 -13.28 10.47
CA PHE A 134 -6.99 -12.16 9.55
C PHE A 134 -5.84 -12.22 8.54
N LEU A 135 -4.61 -12.44 9.02
CA LEU A 135 -3.44 -12.54 8.16
C LEU A 135 -3.55 -13.73 7.22
N ASP A 136 -3.98 -14.88 7.74
CA ASP A 136 -4.20 -16.09 6.96
C ASP A 136 -5.22 -15.87 5.85
N GLU A 137 -6.31 -15.13 6.12
CA GLU A 137 -7.34 -14.87 5.12
C GLU A 137 -6.82 -13.96 4.00
N ILE A 138 -6.17 -12.83 4.34
CA ILE A 138 -5.68 -11.89 3.33
C ILE A 138 -4.47 -12.42 2.53
N SER A 139 -3.81 -13.46 3.02
CA SER A 139 -2.70 -14.15 2.34
C SER A 139 -3.17 -15.23 1.35
N LYS A 140 -4.47 -15.51 1.28
CA LYS A 140 -4.99 -16.48 0.29
C LYS A 140 -5.02 -15.87 -1.11
N PRO A 141 -4.64 -16.62 -2.15
CA PRO A 141 -4.77 -16.16 -3.53
C PRO A 141 -6.18 -15.70 -3.86
N GLY A 142 -6.32 -14.45 -4.32
CA GLY A 142 -7.62 -13.86 -4.66
C GLY A 142 -8.29 -13.05 -3.57
N SER A 143 -7.74 -13.05 -2.35
CA SER A 143 -8.30 -12.31 -1.20
C SER A 143 -8.25 -10.80 -1.37
N VAL A 144 -7.37 -10.29 -2.23
CA VAL A 144 -7.23 -8.83 -2.46
C VAL A 144 -7.49 -8.51 -3.92
N ARG A 145 -8.32 -7.49 -4.14
CA ARG A 145 -8.68 -7.01 -5.47
C ARG A 145 -8.47 -5.52 -5.56
N TYR A 146 -7.71 -5.08 -6.57
CA TYR A 146 -7.41 -3.69 -6.85
C TYR A 146 -8.02 -3.29 -8.18
N TRP A 147 -8.50 -2.05 -8.29
CA TRP A 147 -8.87 -1.39 -9.53
C TRP A 147 -7.94 -0.21 -9.72
N PHE A 148 -7.02 -0.34 -10.65
CA PHE A 148 -6.06 0.70 -11.00
C PHE A 148 -6.62 1.57 -12.12
N LYS A 149 -6.51 2.89 -11.97
CA LYS A 149 -6.71 3.87 -13.02
C LYS A 149 -5.36 4.41 -13.47
N TYR A 150 -5.17 4.52 -14.78
CA TYR A 150 -4.03 5.23 -15.33
C TYR A 150 -4.28 6.74 -15.31
N PHE A 151 -3.30 7.50 -14.87
CA PHE A 151 -3.28 8.95 -14.82
C PHE A 151 -2.22 9.46 -15.80
N ASP A 152 -2.66 9.90 -16.99
CA ASP A 152 -1.78 10.33 -18.08
C ASP A 152 -0.85 11.47 -17.67
N SER A 153 -1.35 12.44 -16.92
CA SER A 153 -0.58 13.60 -16.46
C SER A 153 0.57 13.26 -15.52
N LEU A 154 0.52 12.11 -14.87
CA LEU A 154 1.50 11.64 -13.90
C LEU A 154 2.29 10.43 -14.40
N ASP A 155 1.92 9.89 -15.56
CA ASP A 155 2.46 8.65 -16.13
C ASP A 155 2.50 7.51 -15.10
N LEU A 156 1.39 7.29 -14.40
CA LEU A 156 1.28 6.24 -13.40
C LEU A 156 -0.13 5.63 -13.27
N TRP A 157 -0.15 4.40 -12.79
CA TRP A 157 -1.35 3.72 -12.32
C TRP A 157 -1.50 3.92 -10.81
N ALA A 158 -2.69 4.30 -10.36
CA ALA A 158 -3.01 4.36 -8.95
C ALA A 158 -4.27 3.57 -8.63
N PRO A 159 -4.35 2.90 -7.47
CA PRO A 159 -5.55 2.18 -7.07
C PRO A 159 -6.65 3.18 -6.71
N VAL A 160 -7.80 3.06 -7.35
CA VAL A 160 -8.99 3.88 -7.09
C VAL A 160 -10.07 3.11 -6.33
N LYS A 161 -9.92 1.78 -6.25
CA LYS A 161 -10.74 0.90 -5.41
C LYS A 161 -9.91 -0.31 -4.99
N VAL A 162 -10.06 -0.71 -3.73
CA VAL A 162 -9.47 -1.94 -3.17
C VAL A 162 -10.56 -2.69 -2.41
N ILE A 163 -10.60 -4.00 -2.58
CA ILE A 163 -11.41 -4.88 -1.75
C ILE A 163 -10.48 -5.94 -1.16
N ILE A 164 -10.59 -6.13 0.15
CA ILE A 164 -9.84 -7.12 0.91
C ILE A 164 -10.85 -8.03 1.59
N ASP A 165 -10.78 -9.33 1.31
CA ASP A 165 -11.58 -10.31 2.03
C ASP A 165 -10.98 -10.56 3.41
N THR A 166 -11.81 -10.57 4.43
CA THR A 166 -11.40 -10.78 5.82
C THR A 166 -12.34 -11.78 6.48
N PRO A 167 -11.97 -12.41 7.60
CA PRO A 167 -12.86 -13.33 8.32
C PRO A 167 -14.21 -12.72 8.74
N LEU A 168 -14.25 -11.38 8.86
CA LEU A 168 -15.46 -10.64 9.25
C LEU A 168 -16.25 -10.11 8.04
N GLY A 169 -15.82 -10.41 6.80
CA GLY A 169 -16.42 -9.90 5.56
C GLY A 169 -15.46 -9.05 4.72
N GLY A 170 -15.98 -8.45 3.65
CA GLY A 170 -15.17 -7.64 2.74
C GLY A 170 -14.90 -6.24 3.29
N PHE A 171 -13.64 -5.83 3.35
CA PHE A 171 -13.24 -4.45 3.57
C PHE A 171 -13.10 -3.74 2.23
N VAL A 172 -13.71 -2.57 2.07
CA VAL A 172 -13.72 -1.81 0.82
C VAL A 172 -13.14 -0.41 1.02
N LEU A 173 -12.06 -0.11 0.30
CA LEU A 173 -11.57 1.24 0.08
C LEU A 173 -11.98 1.69 -1.32
N LYS A 174 -12.51 2.89 -1.46
CA LYS A 174 -12.94 3.42 -2.74
C LYS A 174 -12.76 4.93 -2.77
N GLY A 175 -12.17 5.45 -3.85
CA GLY A 175 -12.12 6.88 -4.12
C GLY A 175 -13.53 7.47 -4.19
N THR A 176 -13.71 8.66 -3.61
CA THR A 176 -14.99 9.38 -3.61
C THR A 176 -15.09 10.38 -4.76
N ALA A 177 -13.96 10.88 -5.24
CA ALA A 177 -13.87 11.77 -6.38
C ALA A 177 -12.52 11.64 -7.08
N LEU A 178 -12.48 11.94 -8.37
CA LEU A 178 -11.27 12.13 -9.15
C LEU A 178 -11.16 13.61 -9.49
N LYS A 179 -10.01 14.20 -9.17
CA LYS A 179 -9.65 15.54 -9.63
C LYS A 179 -8.63 15.37 -10.74
N ASN A 180 -8.87 16.04 -11.85
CA ASN A 180 -7.91 16.13 -12.96
C ASN A 180 -6.81 17.14 -12.60
#